data_e8dcc234a779118b85a7253253671bd5
#
_entry.id   e8dcc234a779118b85a7253253671bd5
#
_cell.length_a   1.000
_cell.length_b   1.000
_cell.length_c   1.000
_cell.angle_alpha   90.00
_cell.angle_beta   90.00
_cell.angle_gamma   90.00
#
_symmetry.space_group_name_H-M   'P 1'
#
loop_
_entity.id
_entity.type
_entity.pdbx_description
1 polymer ?
#
loop_
_entity_poly.entity_id
_entity_poly.type
_entity_poly.pdbx_seq_one_letter_code
_entity_poly.pdbx_strand_id
1 'polypeptide(L)'
;FDLDAGVDHLRQFGVPYYAAFSERAVTEARGHPDLTELATSGPWTVFAVAGAEMVGPLEVEPGAFLGVDHAGWLEPAVEVFQEGSSAVPRTIGGPDQWQRVAPGELPERRSLPSVSVTDITTGVDSISFHVDRVGVPVMVRASFFPNWEASGADGPWRATPNLMVVVPTGNEVTLTYGRTGVDVVAILLSLFGLVALVVLVGRSRRTPGGGPDGLSPAAPWFDLAGIGPDGDLCLDRWVQRRVAGPAEPVGSDGPDVQDACGSEDPEDPVDPDAGEPVGPVGPEAEEPAGPVGPYSPDSEEPAESAGTEPEVASP
;
A
#
# COMPACT_ATOMS: atom_id res chain seq x y z
N PHE A 1 17.07 4.50 14.75
CA PHE A 1 16.93 4.71 13.29
C PHE A 1 18.26 4.38 12.65
N ASP A 2 18.25 3.45 11.70
CA ASP A 2 19.42 3.03 10.92
C ASP A 2 19.32 3.71 9.53
N LEU A 3 20.21 4.66 9.26
CA LEU A 3 20.18 5.43 8.00
C LEU A 3 20.69 4.58 6.83
N ASP A 4 21.68 3.71 7.05
CA ASP A 4 22.21 2.85 5.99
C ASP A 4 21.12 1.90 5.48
N ALA A 5 20.41 1.21 6.39
CA ALA A 5 19.26 0.39 6.03
C ALA A 5 18.14 1.20 5.36
N GLY A 6 17.91 2.45 5.82
CA GLY A 6 16.95 3.36 5.21
C GLY A 6 17.30 3.71 3.76
N VAL A 7 18.57 4.03 3.48
CA VAL A 7 19.07 4.34 2.13
C VAL A 7 18.97 3.11 1.22
N ASP A 8 19.27 1.92 1.74
CA ASP A 8 19.10 0.67 1.00
C ASP A 8 17.65 0.43 0.58
N HIS A 9 16.70 0.67 1.47
CA HIS A 9 15.28 0.57 1.13
C HIS A 9 14.83 1.61 0.11
N LEU A 10 15.36 2.86 0.19
CA LEU A 10 15.08 3.87 -0.83
C LEU A 10 15.56 3.41 -2.23
N ARG A 11 16.73 2.79 -2.31
CA ARG A 11 17.23 2.19 -3.56
C ARG A 11 16.38 1.03 -4.03
N GLN A 12 15.96 0.15 -3.11
CA GLN A 12 15.11 -0.99 -3.43
C GLN A 12 13.79 -0.54 -4.08
N PHE A 13 13.22 0.57 -3.61
CA PHE A 13 12.00 1.16 -4.17
C PHE A 13 12.24 2.15 -5.30
N GLY A 14 13.49 2.44 -5.66
CA GLY A 14 13.80 3.44 -6.70
C GLY A 14 13.40 4.86 -6.32
N VAL A 15 13.48 5.20 -5.02
CA VAL A 15 13.14 6.54 -4.51
C VAL A 15 14.36 7.45 -4.59
N PRO A 16 14.40 8.40 -5.55
CA PRO A 16 15.61 9.17 -5.85
C PRO A 16 15.87 10.32 -4.88
N TYR A 17 14.91 10.66 -4.02
CA TYR A 17 15.03 11.80 -3.12
C TYR A 17 14.65 11.45 -1.69
N TYR A 18 15.46 11.96 -0.75
CA TYR A 18 15.20 11.89 0.68
C TYR A 18 15.06 13.29 1.26
N ALA A 19 13.95 13.57 1.92
CA ALA A 19 13.71 14.84 2.59
C ALA A 19 13.85 14.71 4.10
N ALA A 20 14.87 15.35 4.69
CA ALA A 20 15.12 15.39 6.12
C ALA A 20 14.55 16.66 6.74
N PHE A 21 13.97 16.54 7.94
CA PHE A 21 13.32 17.65 8.65
C PHE A 21 14.03 18.03 9.97
N SER A 22 14.49 17.04 10.75
CA SER A 22 15.15 17.30 12.03
C SER A 22 16.64 17.58 11.86
N GLU A 23 17.23 18.38 12.73
CA GLU A 23 18.68 18.66 12.72
C GLU A 23 19.52 17.39 12.78
N ARG A 24 19.07 16.40 13.56
CA ARG A 24 19.73 15.09 13.64
C ARG A 24 19.71 14.39 12.28
N ALA A 25 18.54 14.26 11.65
CA ALA A 25 18.40 13.58 10.36
C ALA A 25 19.19 14.28 9.25
N VAL A 26 19.20 15.63 9.24
CA VAL A 26 20.00 16.42 8.27
C VAL A 26 21.50 16.19 8.49
N THR A 27 21.95 16.16 9.75
CA THR A 27 23.37 15.94 10.08
C THR A 27 23.83 14.54 9.71
N GLU A 28 23.02 13.51 10.02
CA GLU A 28 23.31 12.13 9.67
C GLU A 28 23.32 11.96 8.13
N ALA A 29 22.34 12.53 7.43
CA ALA A 29 22.27 12.48 5.97
C ALA A 29 23.43 13.17 5.26
N ARG A 30 23.93 14.30 5.77
CA ARG A 30 25.14 14.96 5.26
C ARG A 30 26.40 14.12 5.39
N GLY A 31 26.45 13.27 6.41
CA GLY A 31 27.57 12.35 6.64
C GLY A 31 27.52 11.07 5.81
N HIS A 32 26.39 10.78 5.16
CA HIS A 32 26.20 9.53 4.43
C HIS A 32 26.76 9.63 3.01
N PRO A 33 27.62 8.67 2.56
CA PRO A 33 28.33 8.76 1.28
C PRO A 33 27.39 8.72 0.05
N ASP A 34 26.23 8.10 0.19
CA ASP A 34 25.28 7.91 -0.90
C ASP A 34 24.15 8.95 -0.93
N LEU A 35 24.22 9.97 -0.06
CA LEU A 35 23.28 11.07 -0.01
C LEU A 35 23.98 12.38 -0.38
N THR A 36 23.48 13.05 -1.41
CA THR A 36 24.00 14.35 -1.86
C THR A 36 22.97 15.44 -1.63
N GLU A 37 23.29 16.44 -0.83
CA GLU A 37 22.40 17.59 -0.59
C GLU A 37 22.11 18.33 -1.89
N LEU A 38 20.83 18.55 -2.18
CA LEU A 38 20.35 19.28 -3.36
C LEU A 38 19.86 20.67 -3.03
N ALA A 39 19.03 20.77 -1.98
CA ALA A 39 18.37 22.02 -1.61
C ALA A 39 17.95 22.04 -0.16
N THR A 40 17.87 23.26 0.42
CA THR A 40 17.28 23.50 1.74
C THR A 40 16.21 24.57 1.64
N SER A 41 15.05 24.33 2.24
CA SER A 41 13.94 25.29 2.32
C SER A 41 13.27 25.22 3.69
N GLY A 42 13.40 26.28 4.45
CA GLY A 42 12.96 26.31 5.85
C GLY A 42 13.62 25.20 6.67
N PRO A 43 12.85 24.34 7.36
CA PRO A 43 13.39 23.22 8.13
C PRO A 43 13.73 21.98 7.27
N TRP A 44 13.39 21.97 5.99
CA TRP A 44 13.56 20.82 5.11
C TRP A 44 14.87 20.88 4.34
N THR A 45 15.60 19.78 4.33
CA THR A 45 16.76 19.58 3.45
C THR A 45 16.50 18.33 2.59
N VAL A 46 16.66 18.49 1.27
CA VAL A 46 16.44 17.41 0.29
C VAL A 46 17.79 16.88 -0.19
N PHE A 47 17.91 15.57 -0.21
CA PHE A 47 19.09 14.85 -0.69
C PHE A 47 18.73 13.98 -1.89
N ALA A 48 19.66 13.88 -2.86
CA ALA A 48 19.61 12.84 -3.87
C ALA A 48 20.15 11.54 -3.30
N VAL A 49 19.52 10.43 -3.65
CA VAL A 49 19.92 9.07 -3.25
C VAL A 49 20.66 8.43 -4.40
N ALA A 50 21.94 8.14 -4.22
CA ALA A 50 22.76 7.51 -5.25
C ALA A 50 22.29 6.09 -5.56
N GLY A 51 22.17 5.73 -6.84
CA GLY A 51 21.77 4.39 -7.28
C GLY A 51 20.28 4.08 -7.15
N ALA A 52 19.44 5.08 -6.81
CA ALA A 52 17.98 4.92 -6.77
C ALA A 52 17.39 5.22 -8.15
N GLU A 53 17.26 4.18 -8.97
CA GLU A 53 16.72 4.27 -10.33
C GLU A 53 15.33 3.63 -10.40
N MET A 54 14.40 4.25 -11.14
CA MET A 54 13.06 3.68 -11.34
C MET A 54 13.09 2.41 -12.19
N VAL A 55 13.93 2.38 -13.22
CA VAL A 55 14.14 1.21 -14.06
C VAL A 55 15.63 0.90 -14.10
N GLY A 56 15.99 -0.32 -13.77
CA GLY A 56 17.39 -0.70 -13.74
C GLY A 56 17.61 -2.18 -14.01
N PRO A 57 18.81 -2.55 -14.44
CA PRO A 57 19.14 -3.95 -14.68
C PRO A 57 19.12 -4.75 -13.39
N LEU A 58 18.88 -6.07 -13.51
CA LEU A 58 19.15 -7.02 -12.47
C LEU A 58 20.55 -7.62 -12.66
N GLU A 59 21.31 -7.70 -11.57
CA GLU A 59 22.63 -8.35 -11.57
C GLU A 59 22.53 -9.87 -11.41
N VAL A 60 21.41 -10.33 -10.83
CA VAL A 60 21.14 -11.73 -10.54
C VAL A 60 19.78 -12.16 -11.07
N GLU A 61 19.69 -13.42 -11.52
CA GLU A 61 18.45 -14.01 -11.98
C GLU A 61 17.42 -14.05 -10.84
N PRO A 62 16.17 -13.60 -11.06
CA PRO A 62 15.11 -13.72 -10.08
C PRO A 62 14.74 -15.18 -9.81
N GLY A 63 14.34 -15.46 -8.58
CA GLY A 63 13.67 -16.73 -8.24
C GLY A 63 12.17 -16.63 -8.43
N ALA A 64 11.54 -17.60 -9.09
CA ALA A 64 10.09 -17.64 -9.17
C ALA A 64 9.51 -18.50 -8.02
N PHE A 65 8.61 -17.94 -7.22
CA PHE A 65 8.00 -18.65 -6.10
C PHE A 65 7.21 -19.88 -6.55
N LEU A 66 7.37 -20.98 -5.81
CA LEU A 66 6.53 -22.16 -5.90
C LEU A 66 5.33 -22.06 -4.96
N GLY A 67 4.12 -22.24 -5.50
CA GLY A 67 2.90 -22.32 -4.70
C GLY A 67 2.43 -21.01 -4.07
N VAL A 68 3.04 -19.89 -4.41
CA VAL A 68 2.61 -18.56 -3.98
C VAL A 68 1.78 -17.92 -5.09
N ASP A 69 0.58 -17.52 -4.75
CA ASP A 69 -0.30 -16.74 -5.61
C ASP A 69 -0.37 -15.27 -5.16
N HIS A 70 -1.20 -14.47 -5.83
CA HIS A 70 -1.35 -13.06 -5.48
C HIS A 70 -1.96 -12.82 -4.08
N ALA A 71 -2.71 -13.78 -3.55
CA ALA A 71 -3.32 -13.68 -2.22
C ALA A 71 -2.31 -14.03 -1.11
N GLY A 72 -1.44 -15.03 -1.33
CA GLY A 72 -0.40 -15.46 -0.41
C GLY A 72 0.92 -14.68 -0.50
N TRP A 73 0.95 -13.56 -1.25
CA TRP A 73 2.17 -12.80 -1.53
C TRP A 73 2.81 -12.11 -0.33
N LEU A 74 2.00 -11.59 0.59
CA LEU A 74 2.47 -10.60 1.57
C LEU A 74 3.57 -11.14 2.47
N GLU A 75 3.38 -12.31 3.05
CA GLU A 75 4.32 -12.89 4.02
C GLU A 75 5.69 -13.18 3.39
N PRO A 76 5.80 -13.92 2.26
CA PRO A 76 7.08 -14.11 1.61
C PRO A 76 7.74 -12.82 1.09
N ALA A 77 6.94 -11.83 0.70
CA ALA A 77 7.48 -10.54 0.25
C ALA A 77 8.11 -9.73 1.39
N VAL A 78 7.53 -9.80 2.59
CA VAL A 78 8.09 -9.16 3.79
C VAL A 78 9.41 -9.81 4.18
N GLU A 79 9.52 -11.13 4.12
CA GLU A 79 10.79 -11.83 4.39
C GLU A 79 11.90 -11.32 3.47
N VAL A 80 11.64 -11.26 2.15
CA VAL A 80 12.61 -10.76 1.18
C VAL A 80 12.94 -9.28 1.39
N PHE A 81 11.95 -8.47 1.78
CA PHE A 81 12.18 -7.07 2.08
C PHE A 81 13.14 -6.89 3.27
N GLN A 82 13.01 -7.73 4.29
CA GLN A 82 13.89 -7.71 5.46
C GLN A 82 15.33 -8.17 5.15
N GLU A 83 15.53 -8.93 4.07
CA GLU A 83 16.88 -9.28 3.59
C GLU A 83 17.65 -8.06 3.00
N GLY A 84 16.93 -6.98 2.70
CA GLY A 84 17.49 -5.72 2.16
C GLY A 84 17.69 -5.70 0.64
N SER A 85 18.35 -4.65 0.15
CA SER A 85 18.53 -4.41 -1.29
C SER A 85 19.44 -5.44 -1.99
N SER A 86 20.23 -6.17 -1.24
CA SER A 86 21.09 -7.25 -1.76
C SER A 86 20.38 -8.58 -1.96
N ALA A 87 19.10 -8.69 -1.54
CA ALA A 87 18.31 -9.90 -1.72
C ALA A 87 18.16 -10.26 -3.20
N VAL A 88 18.16 -11.56 -3.50
CA VAL A 88 17.76 -12.03 -4.83
C VAL A 88 16.26 -11.77 -4.99
N PRO A 89 15.81 -11.00 -5.99
CA PRO A 89 14.39 -10.75 -6.19
C PRO A 89 13.61 -12.05 -6.42
N ARG A 90 12.43 -12.14 -5.85
CA ARG A 90 11.53 -13.27 -6.08
C ARG A 90 10.27 -12.80 -6.75
N THR A 91 9.72 -13.61 -7.65
CA THR A 91 8.58 -13.23 -8.51
C THR A 91 7.43 -14.21 -8.41
N ILE A 92 6.22 -13.75 -8.69
CA ILE A 92 5.10 -14.63 -9.02
C ILE A 92 5.15 -14.92 -10.51
N GLY A 93 5.47 -16.15 -10.87
CA GLY A 93 5.67 -16.54 -12.26
C GLY A 93 7.00 -16.09 -12.82
N GLY A 94 7.17 -16.26 -14.12
CA GLY A 94 8.39 -15.95 -14.86
C GLY A 94 8.72 -17.07 -15.86
N PRO A 95 9.74 -16.84 -16.71
CA PRO A 95 10.24 -17.83 -17.65
C PRO A 95 10.54 -19.18 -17.02
N ASP A 96 10.35 -20.28 -17.75
CA ASP A 96 10.53 -21.63 -17.22
C ASP A 96 11.96 -21.94 -16.76
N GLN A 97 12.94 -21.25 -17.34
CA GLN A 97 14.36 -21.41 -16.99
C GLN A 97 14.74 -20.80 -15.62
N TRP A 98 13.90 -19.90 -15.06
CA TRP A 98 14.18 -19.35 -13.76
C TRP A 98 14.02 -20.38 -12.65
N GLN A 99 14.84 -20.26 -11.61
CA GLN A 99 14.72 -21.11 -10.43
C GLN A 99 13.33 -21.05 -9.84
N ARG A 100 12.81 -22.22 -9.47
CA ARG A 100 11.56 -22.32 -8.69
C ARG A 100 11.95 -22.48 -7.21
N VAL A 101 11.48 -21.56 -6.37
CA VAL A 101 11.91 -21.39 -4.98
C VAL A 101 10.69 -21.47 -4.06
N ALA A 102 10.75 -22.31 -3.03
CA ALA A 102 9.71 -22.33 -2.01
C ALA A 102 9.82 -21.10 -1.08
N PRO A 103 8.71 -20.66 -0.44
CA PRO A 103 8.79 -19.63 0.61
C PRO A 103 9.79 -20.03 1.70
N GLY A 104 10.60 -19.06 2.16
CA GLY A 104 11.67 -19.31 3.13
C GLY A 104 12.95 -19.94 2.58
N GLU A 105 12.96 -20.36 1.31
CA GLU A 105 14.14 -20.88 0.64
C GLU A 105 14.92 -19.75 -0.04
N LEU A 106 16.25 -19.75 0.11
CA LEU A 106 17.13 -18.79 -0.56
C LEU A 106 17.48 -19.29 -1.97
N PRO A 107 17.19 -18.52 -3.03
CA PRO A 107 17.60 -18.89 -4.38
C PRO A 107 19.12 -18.83 -4.54
N GLU A 108 19.65 -19.68 -5.40
CA GLU A 108 21.04 -19.60 -5.83
C GLU A 108 21.27 -18.28 -6.58
N ARG A 109 22.37 -17.58 -6.24
CA ARG A 109 22.75 -16.35 -6.95
C ARG A 109 23.36 -16.69 -8.31
N ARG A 110 22.58 -16.53 -9.37
CA ARG A 110 23.02 -16.70 -10.76
C ARG A 110 23.24 -15.34 -11.38
N SER A 111 24.50 -15.02 -11.67
CA SER A 111 24.84 -13.74 -12.28
C SER A 111 24.29 -13.62 -13.68
N LEU A 112 23.73 -12.45 -13.98
CA LEU A 112 23.23 -12.09 -15.30
C LEU A 112 24.27 -11.31 -16.11
N PRO A 113 24.18 -11.34 -17.44
CA PRO A 113 24.95 -10.44 -18.27
C PRO A 113 24.60 -8.99 -17.98
N SER A 114 25.55 -8.06 -18.06
CA SER A 114 25.27 -6.65 -17.93
C SER A 114 24.36 -6.16 -19.08
N VAL A 115 23.41 -5.32 -18.74
CA VAL A 115 22.54 -4.62 -19.68
C VAL A 115 22.49 -3.14 -19.29
N SER A 116 22.51 -2.25 -20.27
CA SER A 116 22.33 -0.83 -20.08
C SER A 116 20.88 -0.45 -20.34
N VAL A 117 20.29 0.29 -19.41
CA VAL A 117 18.93 0.84 -19.52
C VAL A 117 19.06 2.35 -19.68
N THR A 118 18.49 2.89 -20.76
CA THR A 118 18.55 4.32 -21.09
C THR A 118 17.18 4.85 -21.51
N ASP A 119 17.08 6.15 -21.74
CA ASP A 119 15.89 6.83 -22.27
C ASP A 119 14.61 6.55 -21.46
N ILE A 120 14.76 6.44 -20.12
CA ILE A 120 13.64 6.18 -19.22
C ILE A 120 12.68 7.38 -19.25
N THR A 121 11.44 7.13 -19.64
CA THR A 121 10.37 8.13 -19.67
C THR A 121 9.17 7.62 -18.89
N THR A 122 8.63 8.46 -17.99
CA THR A 122 7.47 8.15 -17.17
C THR A 122 6.31 9.07 -17.52
N GLY A 123 5.18 8.49 -17.90
CA GLY A 123 3.90 9.18 -18.09
C GLY A 123 2.98 8.99 -16.88
N VAL A 124 1.72 9.39 -17.02
CA VAL A 124 0.68 9.20 -15.99
C VAL A 124 0.36 7.72 -15.80
N ASP A 125 0.33 6.98 -16.92
CA ASP A 125 -0.10 5.58 -17.02
C ASP A 125 0.87 4.75 -17.88
N SER A 126 2.11 5.21 -18.06
CA SER A 126 3.10 4.53 -18.89
C SER A 126 4.53 4.73 -18.38
N ILE A 127 5.35 3.71 -18.60
CA ILE A 127 6.79 3.73 -18.35
C ILE A 127 7.45 3.15 -19.62
N SER A 128 8.35 3.88 -20.25
CA SER A 128 9.11 3.40 -21.40
C SER A 128 10.61 3.57 -21.19
N PHE A 129 11.38 2.68 -21.78
CA PHE A 129 12.84 2.70 -21.70
C PHE A 129 13.47 1.91 -22.86
N HIS A 130 14.74 2.19 -23.10
CA HIS A 130 15.56 1.48 -24.07
C HIS A 130 16.53 0.54 -23.36
N VAL A 131 16.79 -0.64 -23.95
CA VAL A 131 17.82 -1.58 -23.51
C VAL A 131 18.79 -1.90 -24.64
N ASP A 132 20.07 -2.02 -24.32
CA ASP A 132 21.09 -2.41 -25.29
C ASP A 132 21.13 -3.92 -25.54
N ARG A 133 20.49 -4.72 -24.67
CA ARG A 133 20.46 -6.18 -24.75
C ARG A 133 19.10 -6.75 -24.37
N VAL A 134 18.54 -7.59 -25.23
CA VAL A 134 17.30 -8.35 -24.98
C VAL A 134 17.56 -9.63 -24.19
N GLY A 135 16.50 -10.18 -23.57
CA GLY A 135 16.55 -11.44 -22.82
C GLY A 135 17.16 -11.35 -21.44
N VAL A 136 17.61 -10.18 -20.98
CA VAL A 136 18.11 -9.96 -19.63
C VAL A 136 17.00 -9.31 -18.79
N PRO A 137 16.63 -9.86 -17.61
CA PRO A 137 15.60 -9.28 -16.76
C PRO A 137 15.94 -7.86 -16.32
N VAL A 138 14.92 -7.00 -16.33
CA VAL A 138 14.99 -5.60 -15.90
C VAL A 138 13.95 -5.37 -14.81
N MET A 139 14.37 -4.74 -13.70
CA MET A 139 13.49 -4.34 -12.61
C MET A 139 12.86 -2.99 -12.92
N VAL A 140 11.54 -2.93 -12.82
CA VAL A 140 10.76 -1.68 -12.86
C VAL A 140 10.21 -1.42 -11.46
N ARG A 141 10.72 -0.38 -10.81
CA ARG A 141 10.41 -0.03 -9.41
C ARG A 141 9.15 0.82 -9.33
N ALA A 142 8.09 0.31 -9.91
CA ALA A 142 6.72 0.78 -9.76
C ALA A 142 5.88 -0.35 -9.16
N SER A 143 4.85 0.02 -8.38
CA SER A 143 3.99 -0.97 -7.74
C SER A 143 3.30 -1.84 -8.78
N PHE A 144 3.39 -3.16 -8.58
CA PHE A 144 2.69 -4.13 -9.42
C PHE A 144 1.17 -4.04 -9.23
N PHE A 145 0.47 -3.99 -10.36
CA PHE A 145 -0.96 -4.23 -10.47
C PHE A 145 -1.25 -5.07 -11.72
N PRO A 146 -2.30 -5.89 -11.73
CA PRO A 146 -2.66 -6.71 -12.90
C PRO A 146 -3.01 -5.91 -14.15
N ASN A 147 -3.19 -4.60 -14.03
CA ASN A 147 -3.50 -3.67 -15.12
C ASN A 147 -2.28 -3.27 -15.95
N TRP A 148 -1.06 -3.57 -15.48
CA TRP A 148 0.13 -3.30 -16.26
C TRP A 148 0.30 -4.30 -17.40
N GLU A 149 0.48 -3.80 -18.59
CA GLU A 149 0.76 -4.57 -19.81
C GLU A 149 2.11 -4.12 -20.38
N ALA A 150 2.93 -5.09 -20.80
CA ALA A 150 4.23 -4.80 -21.41
C ALA A 150 4.16 -4.99 -22.93
N SER A 151 4.77 -4.06 -23.66
CA SER A 151 5.05 -4.16 -25.08
C SER A 151 6.57 -4.13 -25.28
N GLY A 152 7.11 -5.02 -26.12
CA GLY A 152 8.55 -5.19 -26.31
C GLY A 152 9.25 -5.96 -25.19
N ALA A 153 8.49 -6.57 -24.29
CA ALA A 153 8.99 -7.44 -23.23
C ALA A 153 7.96 -8.50 -22.83
N ASP A 154 8.43 -9.61 -22.30
CA ASP A 154 7.61 -10.59 -21.57
C ASP A 154 7.38 -10.13 -20.13
N GLY A 155 6.24 -10.49 -19.55
CA GLY A 155 5.79 -10.03 -18.23
C GLY A 155 4.72 -8.93 -18.35
N PRO A 156 4.61 -7.98 -17.40
CA PRO A 156 5.38 -7.89 -16.17
C PRO A 156 4.99 -8.94 -15.11
N TRP A 157 5.96 -9.47 -14.43
CA TRP A 157 5.74 -10.33 -13.27
C TRP A 157 5.88 -9.53 -11.97
N ARG A 158 5.01 -9.84 -11.01
CA ARG A 158 5.10 -9.25 -9.68
C ARG A 158 6.39 -9.70 -9.01
N ALA A 159 7.21 -8.77 -8.58
CA ALA A 159 8.48 -8.99 -7.92
C ALA A 159 8.50 -8.41 -6.51
N THR A 160 9.30 -9.00 -5.62
CA THR A 160 9.46 -8.53 -4.23
C THR A 160 10.08 -7.14 -4.18
N PRO A 161 9.64 -6.26 -3.25
CA PRO A 161 8.53 -6.44 -2.30
C PRO A 161 7.13 -6.26 -2.91
N ASN A 162 6.92 -5.50 -3.95
CA ASN A 162 5.71 -5.33 -4.77
C ASN A 162 6.02 -4.54 -6.04
N LEU A 163 7.12 -4.88 -6.68
CA LEU A 163 7.62 -4.23 -7.89
C LEU A 163 7.31 -5.10 -9.12
N MET A 164 7.90 -4.76 -10.24
CA MET A 164 7.74 -5.51 -11.50
C MET A 164 9.08 -5.92 -12.08
N VAL A 165 9.12 -7.11 -12.66
CA VAL A 165 10.22 -7.54 -13.51
C VAL A 165 9.68 -7.83 -14.90
N VAL A 166 10.41 -7.40 -15.92
CA VAL A 166 10.15 -7.71 -17.32
C VAL A 166 11.40 -8.31 -17.97
N VAL A 167 11.21 -9.11 -19.00
CA VAL A 167 12.31 -9.63 -19.83
C VAL A 167 12.16 -9.03 -21.23
N PRO A 168 12.98 -8.05 -21.61
CA PRO A 168 12.92 -7.42 -22.91
C PRO A 168 13.04 -8.44 -24.07
N THR A 169 12.12 -8.37 -25.02
CA THR A 169 12.12 -9.10 -26.28
C THR A 169 12.50 -8.21 -27.47
N GLY A 170 12.47 -6.89 -27.25
CA GLY A 170 12.93 -5.84 -28.14
C GLY A 170 13.77 -4.81 -27.39
N ASN A 171 14.46 -3.92 -28.11
CA ASN A 171 15.27 -2.86 -27.49
C ASN A 171 14.42 -1.75 -26.87
N GLU A 172 13.22 -1.50 -27.41
CA GLU A 172 12.25 -0.57 -26.85
C GLU A 172 11.20 -1.32 -26.04
N VAL A 173 11.05 -0.94 -24.78
CA VAL A 173 10.06 -1.52 -23.87
C VAL A 173 9.12 -0.42 -23.39
N THR A 174 7.83 -0.71 -23.43
CA THR A 174 6.79 0.19 -22.90
C THR A 174 5.85 -0.62 -22.02
N LEU A 175 5.70 -0.20 -20.76
CA LEU A 175 4.66 -0.65 -19.88
C LEU A 175 3.52 0.37 -19.90
N THR A 176 2.29 -0.10 -20.02
CA THR A 176 1.08 0.75 -20.01
C THR A 176 0.11 0.24 -18.96
N TYR A 177 -0.40 1.16 -18.15
CA TYR A 177 -1.44 0.86 -17.16
C TYR A 177 -2.81 0.96 -17.84
N GLY A 178 -3.38 -0.18 -18.18
CA GLY A 178 -4.62 -0.29 -18.93
C GLY A 178 -5.86 -0.53 -18.08
N ARG A 179 -7.01 -0.56 -18.73
CA ARG A 179 -8.27 -0.98 -18.11
C ARG A 179 -8.45 -2.46 -18.27
N THR A 180 -8.78 -3.15 -17.18
CA THR A 180 -9.10 -4.57 -17.22
C THR A 180 -10.49 -4.82 -17.81
N GLY A 181 -10.77 -6.05 -18.22
CA GLY A 181 -12.11 -6.44 -18.65
C GLY A 181 -13.19 -6.19 -17.59
N VAL A 182 -12.80 -6.27 -16.30
CA VAL A 182 -13.70 -5.96 -15.18
C VAL A 182 -14.06 -4.48 -15.15
N ASP A 183 -13.10 -3.58 -15.41
CA ASP A 183 -13.33 -2.14 -15.46
C ASP A 183 -14.33 -1.78 -16.59
N VAL A 184 -14.15 -2.41 -17.75
CA VAL A 184 -15.06 -2.20 -18.89
C VAL A 184 -16.48 -2.67 -18.55
N VAL A 185 -16.64 -3.85 -17.95
CA VAL A 185 -17.95 -4.36 -17.51
C VAL A 185 -18.58 -3.44 -16.46
N ALA A 186 -17.79 -2.97 -15.49
CA ALA A 186 -18.27 -2.04 -14.46
C ALA A 186 -18.76 -0.72 -15.06
N ILE A 187 -18.03 -0.15 -16.04
CA ILE A 187 -18.44 1.05 -16.76
C ILE A 187 -19.77 0.81 -17.51
N LEU A 188 -19.89 -0.30 -18.23
CA LEU A 188 -21.12 -0.64 -18.96
C LEU A 188 -22.33 -0.80 -18.04
N LEU A 189 -22.15 -1.49 -16.89
CA LEU A 189 -23.20 -1.64 -15.89
C LEU A 189 -23.61 -0.29 -15.29
N SER A 190 -22.64 0.58 -15.03
CA SER A 190 -22.91 1.94 -14.51
C SER A 190 -23.70 2.79 -15.50
N LEU A 191 -23.33 2.75 -16.78
CA LEU A 191 -24.07 3.42 -17.86
C LEU A 191 -25.48 2.88 -18.00
N PHE A 192 -25.64 1.55 -17.96
CA PHE A 192 -26.96 0.91 -18.00
C PHE A 192 -27.83 1.34 -16.81
N GLY A 193 -27.26 1.36 -15.60
CA GLY A 193 -27.95 1.84 -14.40
C GLY A 193 -28.38 3.29 -14.50
N LEU A 194 -27.54 4.16 -15.05
CA LEU A 194 -27.86 5.56 -15.29
C LEU A 194 -29.02 5.72 -16.30
N VAL A 195 -28.97 5.00 -17.41
CA VAL A 195 -30.04 5.00 -18.43
C VAL A 195 -31.34 4.49 -17.82
N ALA A 196 -31.30 3.38 -17.07
CA ALA A 196 -32.47 2.84 -16.38
C ALA A 196 -33.09 3.87 -15.41
N LEU A 197 -32.25 4.58 -14.64
CA LEU A 197 -32.69 5.63 -13.73
C LEU A 197 -33.37 6.78 -14.47
N VAL A 198 -32.77 7.26 -15.56
CA VAL A 198 -33.37 8.34 -16.41
C VAL A 198 -34.71 7.90 -16.97
N VAL A 199 -34.80 6.66 -17.45
CA VAL A 199 -36.09 6.12 -17.99
C VAL A 199 -37.14 6.03 -16.89
N LEU A 200 -36.76 5.53 -15.69
CA LEU A 200 -37.71 5.43 -14.57
C LEU A 200 -38.19 6.80 -14.11
N VAL A 201 -37.29 7.77 -13.95
CA VAL A 201 -37.68 9.16 -13.61
C VAL A 201 -38.55 9.79 -14.70
N GLY A 202 -38.20 9.58 -15.98
CA GLY A 202 -38.98 10.06 -17.10
C GLY A 202 -40.39 9.45 -17.19
N ARG A 203 -40.52 8.17 -16.86
CA ARG A 203 -41.84 7.49 -16.79
C ARG A 203 -42.64 7.96 -15.57
N SER A 204 -42.02 8.11 -14.41
CA SER A 204 -42.67 8.64 -13.20
C SER A 204 -43.27 10.02 -13.41
N ARG A 205 -42.61 10.90 -14.17
CA ARG A 205 -43.10 12.23 -14.50
C ARG A 205 -44.24 12.23 -15.55
N ARG A 206 -44.41 11.14 -16.32
CA ARG A 206 -45.41 11.03 -17.38
C ARG A 206 -46.73 10.37 -16.93
N THR A 207 -46.80 9.85 -15.71
CA THR A 207 -48.08 9.34 -15.17
C THR A 207 -48.92 10.55 -14.75
N PRO A 208 -49.98 10.95 -15.51
CA PRO A 208 -50.87 12.00 -15.05
C PRO A 208 -51.58 11.45 -13.82
N GLY A 209 -51.62 12.25 -12.74
CA GLY A 209 -52.26 11.90 -11.49
C GLY A 209 -53.76 11.57 -11.69
N GLY A 210 -54.04 10.30 -11.81
CA GLY A 210 -55.34 9.68 -11.64
C GLY A 210 -55.26 8.77 -10.46
N GLY A 211 -54.99 9.31 -9.26
CA GLY A 211 -55.14 8.58 -8.02
C GLY A 211 -56.58 8.63 -7.55
N PRO A 212 -57.18 7.51 -7.09
CA PRO A 212 -58.40 7.59 -6.28
C PRO A 212 -58.07 8.40 -5.03
N ASP A 213 -58.88 9.39 -4.76
CA ASP A 213 -58.83 10.24 -3.58
C ASP A 213 -58.72 9.36 -2.32
N GLY A 214 -57.66 9.53 -1.56
CA GLY A 214 -57.60 9.03 -0.19
C GLY A 214 -56.40 8.25 0.29
N LEU A 215 -55.34 7.99 -0.53
CA LEU A 215 -54.11 7.42 -0.03
C LEU A 215 -52.97 8.43 -0.18
N SER A 216 -52.69 9.14 0.90
CA SER A 216 -51.43 9.85 1.03
C SER A 216 -50.28 8.81 0.79
N PRO A 217 -49.40 8.99 -0.18
CA PRO A 217 -48.27 8.10 -0.32
C PRO A 217 -47.26 8.43 0.80
N ALA A 218 -47.47 7.84 1.97
CA ALA A 218 -46.37 7.66 2.89
C ALA A 218 -45.38 6.77 2.15
N ALA A 219 -44.38 7.38 1.52
CA ALA A 219 -43.35 6.65 0.81
C ALA A 219 -42.55 5.84 1.80
N PRO A 220 -42.66 4.49 1.82
CA PRO A 220 -42.02 3.65 2.83
C PRO A 220 -40.49 3.69 2.80
N TRP A 221 -39.89 4.28 1.83
CA TRP A 221 -38.45 4.44 1.66
C TRP A 221 -37.81 5.51 2.56
N PHE A 222 -38.56 6.63 2.81
CA PHE A 222 -38.01 7.70 3.64
C PHE A 222 -37.92 7.29 5.10
N ASP A 223 -38.82 6.39 5.52
CA ASP A 223 -38.82 5.84 6.88
C ASP A 223 -37.68 4.84 7.11
N LEU A 224 -37.19 4.17 6.05
CA LEU A 224 -36.02 3.27 6.11
C LEU A 224 -34.70 4.03 6.18
N ALA A 225 -34.64 5.25 5.69
CA ALA A 225 -33.41 6.06 5.64
C ALA A 225 -33.24 6.93 6.90
N GLY A 226 -34.23 7.03 7.79
CA GLY A 226 -34.15 7.86 8.99
C GLY A 226 -34.11 9.36 8.68
N ILE A 227 -34.58 9.76 7.49
CA ILE A 227 -34.61 11.17 7.06
C ILE A 227 -36.00 11.70 7.37
N GLY A 228 -36.10 12.73 8.20
CA GLY A 228 -37.35 13.46 8.47
C GLY A 228 -37.86 14.20 7.24
N PRO A 229 -39.16 14.69 7.24
CA PRO A 229 -39.72 15.42 6.12
C PRO A 229 -38.99 16.72 5.77
N ASP A 230 -38.17 17.25 6.67
CA ASP A 230 -37.34 18.44 6.51
C ASP A 230 -35.91 18.15 6.04
N GLY A 231 -35.55 16.88 5.76
CA GLY A 231 -34.25 16.47 5.26
C GLY A 231 -33.20 16.16 6.36
N ASP A 232 -33.57 16.23 7.62
CA ASP A 232 -32.66 15.99 8.73
C ASP A 232 -32.56 14.51 9.08
N LEU A 233 -31.33 14.03 9.28
CA LEU A 233 -30.99 12.66 9.70
C LEU A 233 -31.21 12.53 11.22
N CYS A 234 -32.34 11.96 11.64
CA CYS A 234 -32.56 11.58 13.04
C CYS A 234 -31.88 10.24 13.37
N LEU A 235 -30.58 10.28 13.65
CA LEU A 235 -29.75 9.09 13.96
C LEU A 235 -30.28 8.33 15.19
N ASP A 236 -30.79 9.03 16.20
CA ASP A 236 -31.32 8.43 17.43
C ASP A 236 -32.56 7.56 17.20
N ARG A 237 -33.44 7.98 16.27
CA ARG A 237 -34.64 7.20 15.91
C ARG A 237 -34.26 5.90 15.15
N TRP A 238 -33.18 5.94 14.37
CA TRP A 238 -32.69 4.79 13.62
C TRP A 238 -32.04 3.75 14.54
N VAL A 239 -31.26 4.20 15.52
CA VAL A 239 -30.60 3.34 16.53
C VAL A 239 -31.63 2.66 17.42
N GLN A 240 -32.64 3.37 17.92
CA GLN A 240 -33.68 2.80 18.78
C GLN A 240 -34.52 1.74 18.07
N ARG A 241 -34.82 1.87 16.78
CA ARG A 241 -35.53 0.82 16.02
C ARG A 241 -34.72 -0.47 15.83
N ARG A 242 -33.41 -0.37 15.73
CA ARG A 242 -32.56 -1.57 15.61
C ARG A 242 -32.38 -2.32 16.91
N VAL A 243 -32.44 -1.63 18.04
CA VAL A 243 -32.26 -2.23 19.37
C VAL A 243 -33.57 -2.83 19.88
N ALA A 244 -34.74 -2.30 19.47
CA ALA A 244 -36.05 -2.72 20.01
C ALA A 244 -36.68 -3.98 19.37
N GLY A 245 -36.13 -4.52 18.28
CA GLY A 245 -36.74 -5.66 17.54
C GLY A 245 -38.13 -5.32 16.94
N PRO A 246 -38.75 -6.21 16.18
CA PRO A 246 -40.10 -5.97 15.63
C PRO A 246 -41.10 -5.92 16.77
N ALA A 247 -41.70 -4.74 17.00
CA ALA A 247 -42.76 -4.54 17.98
C ALA A 247 -44.03 -5.27 17.52
N GLU A 248 -44.65 -6.03 18.42
CA GLU A 248 -46.01 -6.54 18.21
C GLU A 248 -47.01 -5.40 18.06
N PRO A 249 -48.08 -5.53 17.25
CA PRO A 249 -49.05 -4.49 17.05
C PRO A 249 -49.84 -4.23 18.33
N VAL A 250 -49.55 -3.13 19.00
CA VAL A 250 -50.33 -2.62 20.13
C VAL A 250 -51.50 -1.83 19.57
N GLY A 251 -52.67 -2.07 20.16
CA GLY A 251 -53.93 -1.49 19.77
C GLY A 251 -54.00 0.05 19.79
N SER A 252 -54.97 0.58 19.07
CA SER A 252 -55.12 1.95 18.63
C SER A 252 -55.59 2.96 19.69
N ASP A 253 -55.02 2.98 20.89
CA ASP A 253 -55.32 4.01 21.88
C ASP A 253 -54.04 4.40 22.65
N GLY A 254 -53.24 5.29 22.09
CA GLY A 254 -52.09 5.93 22.73
C GLY A 254 -51.99 7.40 22.33
N PRO A 255 -51.50 8.27 23.24
CA PRO A 255 -51.54 9.71 23.02
C PRO A 255 -50.59 10.16 21.91
N ASP A 256 -50.97 11.23 21.24
CA ASP A 256 -50.25 11.92 20.16
C ASP A 256 -48.80 12.20 20.54
N VAL A 257 -47.89 11.55 19.82
CA VAL A 257 -46.44 11.82 19.90
C VAL A 257 -46.07 12.87 18.83
N GLN A 258 -46.50 14.10 19.08
CA GLN A 258 -46.22 15.22 18.17
C GLN A 258 -45.16 16.20 18.68
N ASP A 259 -44.68 16.07 19.93
CA ASP A 259 -43.74 17.02 20.55
C ASP A 259 -42.44 16.38 21.05
N ALA A 260 -41.61 15.92 20.12
CA ALA A 260 -40.24 15.47 20.47
C ALA A 260 -39.15 15.90 19.46
N CYS A 261 -39.36 17.03 18.79
CA CYS A 261 -38.31 17.77 18.08
C CYS A 261 -38.49 19.27 18.37
N GLY A 262 -38.35 19.61 19.67
CA GLY A 262 -38.24 20.99 20.11
C GLY A 262 -36.79 21.45 19.99
N SER A 263 -36.60 22.54 19.29
CA SER A 263 -35.37 23.30 19.29
C SER A 263 -35.18 23.91 20.67
N GLU A 264 -34.19 23.41 21.43
CA GLU A 264 -33.68 24.13 22.59
C GLU A 264 -32.62 25.13 22.14
N ASP A 265 -32.92 26.40 22.32
CA ASP A 265 -32.01 27.53 22.24
C ASP A 265 -30.91 27.41 23.31
N PRO A 266 -29.68 27.83 23.04
CA PRO A 266 -28.60 27.82 24.04
C PRO A 266 -28.73 29.07 24.93
N GLU A 267 -29.22 28.91 26.14
CA GLU A 267 -29.11 29.95 27.18
C GLU A 267 -28.15 29.53 28.30
N ASP A 268 -27.17 30.43 28.49
CA ASP A 268 -26.40 30.82 29.65
C ASP A 268 -25.44 29.88 30.40
N PRO A 269 -24.29 30.47 30.83
CA PRO A 269 -23.17 29.73 31.41
C PRO A 269 -23.42 29.49 32.90
N VAL A 270 -23.30 28.25 33.35
CA VAL A 270 -23.36 27.83 34.73
C VAL A 270 -21.98 27.83 35.37
N ASP A 271 -21.94 28.48 36.54
CA ASP A 271 -21.02 28.63 37.62
C ASP A 271 -19.90 27.56 37.79
N PRO A 272 -18.63 27.97 38.00
CA PRO A 272 -17.48 27.08 38.17
C PRO A 272 -17.23 26.69 39.63
N ASP A 273 -18.13 25.93 40.28
CA ASP A 273 -17.81 25.37 41.59
C ASP A 273 -18.65 24.10 41.90
N ALA A 274 -18.44 23.04 41.14
CA ALA A 274 -18.96 21.71 41.51
C ALA A 274 -17.99 20.62 41.07
N GLY A 275 -17.29 20.08 42.04
CA GLY A 275 -16.70 18.77 42.22
C GLY A 275 -16.25 17.96 41.01
N GLU A 276 -14.95 17.67 40.94
CA GLU A 276 -14.32 16.70 40.02
C GLU A 276 -15.02 15.31 40.08
N PRO A 277 -15.41 14.73 38.93
CA PRO A 277 -15.72 13.31 38.91
C PRO A 277 -14.43 12.51 38.74
N VAL A 278 -14.21 11.58 39.69
CA VAL A 278 -13.17 10.57 39.66
C VAL A 278 -13.28 9.76 38.38
N GLY A 279 -12.27 9.84 37.51
CA GLY A 279 -12.16 9.05 36.28
C GLY A 279 -11.91 7.56 36.56
N PRO A 280 -12.27 6.67 35.62
CA PRO A 280 -12.01 5.25 35.77
C PRO A 280 -10.52 4.93 35.73
N VAL A 281 -10.08 4.11 36.69
CA VAL A 281 -8.74 3.55 36.80
C VAL A 281 -8.47 2.71 35.53
N GLY A 282 -7.51 3.14 34.71
CA GLY A 282 -6.98 2.34 33.61
C GLY A 282 -6.10 1.20 34.10
N PRO A 283 -5.92 0.13 33.30
CA PRO A 283 -5.07 -0.98 33.70
C PRO A 283 -3.62 -0.56 33.82
N GLU A 284 -2.95 -1.03 34.89
CA GLU A 284 -1.53 -0.85 35.16
C GLU A 284 -0.69 -1.27 33.95
N ALA A 285 0.12 -0.34 33.45
CA ALA A 285 1.13 -0.67 32.46
C ALA A 285 2.27 -1.41 33.16
N GLU A 286 2.54 -2.65 32.73
CA GLU A 286 3.74 -3.40 33.10
C GLU A 286 4.98 -2.61 32.63
N GLU A 287 5.91 -2.35 33.55
CA GLU A 287 7.20 -1.73 33.29
C GLU A 287 8.01 -2.61 32.31
N PRO A 288 8.62 -2.05 31.28
CA PRO A 288 9.56 -2.79 30.45
C PRO A 288 10.80 -3.13 31.23
N ALA A 289 11.20 -4.39 31.21
CA ALA A 289 12.43 -4.93 31.78
C ALA A 289 13.64 -4.10 31.27
N GLY A 290 14.50 -3.69 32.22
CA GLY A 290 15.67 -2.87 31.98
C GLY A 290 16.68 -3.50 31.03
N PRO A 291 17.62 -2.70 30.47
CA PRO A 291 18.57 -3.15 29.45
C PRO A 291 19.53 -4.20 30.01
N VAL A 292 19.60 -5.33 29.30
CA VAL A 292 20.62 -6.36 29.52
C VAL A 292 21.98 -5.74 29.17
N GLY A 293 22.90 -5.78 30.12
CA GLY A 293 24.26 -5.24 30.01
C GLY A 293 25.08 -5.92 28.91
N PRO A 294 26.17 -5.29 28.47
CA PRO A 294 26.96 -5.76 27.35
C PRO A 294 27.63 -7.10 27.66
N TYR A 295 27.44 -8.06 26.79
CA TYR A 295 28.14 -9.34 26.74
C TYR A 295 29.59 -9.07 26.34
N SER A 296 30.56 -9.36 27.27
CA SER A 296 31.97 -9.39 26.96
C SER A 296 32.35 -10.80 26.47
N PRO A 297 32.85 -10.94 25.24
CA PRO A 297 33.47 -12.20 24.87
C PRO A 297 34.87 -12.25 25.42
N ASP A 298 35.13 -13.27 26.27
CA ASP A 298 36.45 -13.64 26.76
C ASP A 298 37.39 -13.99 25.59
N SER A 299 38.57 -13.40 25.70
CA SER A 299 39.71 -13.60 24.84
C SER A 299 40.24 -15.03 24.97
N GLU A 300 40.09 -15.85 23.96
CA GLU A 300 40.96 -17.04 23.79
C GLU A 300 42.01 -16.76 22.71
N GLU A 301 43.25 -16.61 23.15
CA GLU A 301 44.47 -16.61 22.33
C GLU A 301 44.59 -17.93 21.57
N PRO A 302 44.89 -17.95 20.26
CA PRO A 302 45.37 -19.15 19.63
C PRO A 302 46.89 -19.25 19.75
N ALA A 303 47.34 -20.37 20.28
CA ALA A 303 48.69 -20.80 20.41
C ALA A 303 49.44 -20.84 19.06
N GLU A 304 50.63 -20.27 19.09
CA GLU A 304 51.73 -20.39 18.15
C GLU A 304 52.06 -21.88 17.87
N SER A 305 52.05 -22.31 16.61
CA SER A 305 52.79 -23.49 16.20
C SER A 305 53.65 -23.16 15.00
N ALA A 306 54.94 -23.21 15.29
CA ALA A 306 56.05 -23.05 14.37
C ALA A 306 56.15 -24.20 13.36
N GLY A 307 56.69 -23.89 12.22
CA GLY A 307 57.58 -24.79 11.46
C GLY A 307 56.99 -25.43 10.23
N THR A 308 57.35 -25.06 9.06
CA THR A 308 58.43 -25.68 8.29
C THR A 308 58.32 -25.27 6.83
N GLU A 309 59.30 -24.57 6.32
CA GLU A 309 59.54 -24.46 4.88
C GLU A 309 59.96 -25.83 4.30
N PRO A 310 59.70 -26.08 3.04
CA PRO A 310 60.68 -26.65 2.16
C PRO A 310 60.85 -25.83 0.86
N GLU A 311 62.02 -25.32 0.69
CA GLU A 311 63.09 -25.64 -0.28
C GLU A 311 62.64 -25.76 -1.77
N VAL A 312 63.23 -24.81 -2.53
CA VAL A 312 63.29 -24.63 -3.98
C VAL A 312 63.91 -25.83 -4.70
N ALA A 313 63.36 -26.20 -5.83
CA ALA A 313 64.12 -26.75 -6.96
C ALA A 313 63.45 -26.44 -8.29
N SER A 314 64.13 -25.61 -9.07
CA SER A 314 64.04 -25.60 -10.56
C SER A 314 64.99 -26.69 -11.12
N PRO A 315 64.82 -27.18 -12.33
CA PRO A 315 65.00 -26.39 -13.55
C PRO A 315 63.84 -26.36 -14.52
#